data_dfa4391d7fabda0e799dfb32a619d750
#
_entry.id   dfa4391d7fabda0e799dfb32a619d750
#
_cell.length_a   1.000
_cell.length_b   1.000
_cell.length_c   1.000
_cell.angle_alpha   90.00
_cell.angle_beta   90.00
_cell.angle_gamma   90.00
#
_symmetry.space_group_name_H-M   'P 1'
#
loop_
_entity.id
_entity.type
_entity.pdbx_description
1 polymer ?
#
loop_
_entity_poly.entity_id
_entity_poly.type
_entity_poly.pdbx_seq_one_letter_code
_entity_poly.pdbx_strand_id
1 'polypeptide(L)'
;MIAALSEREDGGLFINAGRGDLMTIEALRRLVDSPWTVVLDTWPGEPSLSVDLLSLCDWVSPHIAGHSIKARENGSDLLAEAVARWAGVEVVSSTELVNQDGSAVTGQTRSVECGVADSEVTACMAEFLRQQSILPREDARLREVAAGGLTPLEFDHLRKSYQQPAEWTGQRVTIPVSDGGHRAAAERLGLKVASE
;
A
#
# COMPACT_ATOMS: atom_id res chain seq x y z
N MET A 1 -23.48 1.35 7.87
CA MET A 1 -22.15 0.85 8.29
C MET A 1 -21.31 1.98 8.88
N ILE A 2 -20.91 3.03 8.15
CA ILE A 2 -20.05 4.10 8.69
C ILE A 2 -20.71 4.85 9.85
N ALA A 3 -22.01 5.16 9.79
CA ALA A 3 -22.73 5.75 10.92
C ALA A 3 -22.62 4.93 12.21
N ALA A 4 -22.66 3.60 12.12
CA ALA A 4 -22.50 2.73 13.28
C ALA A 4 -21.05 2.68 13.78
N LEU A 5 -20.05 2.94 12.92
CA LEU A 5 -18.65 3.05 13.32
C LEU A 5 -18.40 4.35 14.08
N SER A 6 -18.95 5.48 13.61
CA SER A 6 -18.76 6.78 14.25
C SER A 6 -19.41 6.89 15.64
N GLU A 7 -20.33 5.99 15.99
CA GLU A 7 -20.97 5.91 17.30
C GLU A 7 -20.14 5.11 18.33
N ARG A 8 -19.05 4.48 17.92
CA ARG A 8 -18.18 3.71 18.82
C ARG A 8 -17.19 4.61 19.52
N GLU A 9 -17.12 4.51 20.83
CA GLU A 9 -16.22 5.29 21.68
C GLU A 9 -14.79 4.74 21.71
N ASP A 10 -14.60 3.45 21.38
CA ASP A 10 -13.31 2.77 21.37
C ASP A 10 -12.41 3.13 20.18
N GLY A 11 -12.97 3.80 19.18
CA GLY A 11 -12.22 4.20 17.99
C GLY A 11 -11.67 3.02 17.18
N GLY A 12 -10.67 3.30 16.38
CA GLY A 12 -9.99 2.29 15.57
C GLY A 12 -9.32 2.86 14.33
N LEU A 13 -9.01 2.00 13.38
CA LEU A 13 -8.43 2.36 12.09
C LEU A 13 -9.44 2.08 10.98
N PHE A 14 -9.79 3.12 10.25
CA PHE A 14 -10.61 3.01 9.04
C PHE A 14 -9.77 3.28 7.79
N ILE A 15 -9.76 2.33 6.87
CA ILE A 15 -9.03 2.47 5.60
C ILE A 15 -10.02 2.27 4.44
N ASN A 16 -10.05 3.22 3.50
CA ASN A 16 -10.72 3.02 2.22
C ASN A 16 -9.70 3.08 1.06
N ALA A 17 -9.34 1.90 0.59
CA ALA A 17 -8.51 1.68 -0.60
C ALA A 17 -9.30 0.96 -1.71
N GLY A 18 -10.62 1.00 -1.64
CA GLY A 18 -11.53 0.36 -2.58
C GLY A 18 -12.07 1.33 -3.62
N ARG A 19 -13.17 2.02 -3.28
CA ARG A 19 -13.79 3.05 -4.13
C ARG A 19 -14.33 4.19 -3.27
N GLY A 20 -14.16 5.43 -3.74
CA GLY A 20 -14.63 6.63 -3.05
C GLY A 20 -16.15 6.65 -2.86
N ASP A 21 -16.89 6.19 -3.85
CA ASP A 21 -18.37 6.16 -3.84
C ASP A 21 -18.97 5.15 -2.84
N LEU A 22 -18.14 4.36 -2.15
CA LEU A 22 -18.60 3.50 -1.06
C LEU A 22 -19.01 4.29 0.19
N MET A 23 -18.66 5.58 0.25
CA MET A 23 -19.06 6.48 1.32
C MET A 23 -19.44 7.87 0.79
N THR A 24 -20.34 8.52 1.50
CA THR A 24 -20.68 9.93 1.26
C THR A 24 -19.73 10.84 2.03
N ILE A 25 -19.57 12.08 1.57
CA ILE A 25 -18.79 13.12 2.27
C ILE A 25 -19.34 13.33 3.70
N GLU A 26 -20.64 13.27 3.89
CA GLU A 26 -21.26 13.40 5.21
C GLU A 26 -20.86 12.25 6.13
N ALA A 27 -20.84 11.02 5.64
CA ALA A 27 -20.41 9.86 6.41
C ALA A 27 -18.92 9.95 6.78
N LEU A 28 -18.08 10.46 5.88
CA LEU A 28 -16.67 10.73 6.15
C LEU A 28 -16.52 11.79 7.25
N ARG A 29 -17.23 12.92 7.18
CA ARG A 29 -17.19 13.95 8.22
C ARG A 29 -17.55 13.41 9.61
N ARG A 30 -18.59 12.61 9.70
CA ARG A 30 -18.94 11.95 10.97
C ARG A 30 -17.85 11.02 11.50
N LEU A 31 -17.15 10.34 10.60
CA LEU A 31 -16.10 9.42 10.98
C LEU A 31 -14.85 10.17 11.50
N VAL A 32 -14.44 11.26 10.86
CA VAL A 32 -13.29 12.06 11.29
C VAL A 32 -13.55 12.86 12.57
N ASP A 33 -14.83 13.14 12.88
CA ASP A 33 -15.24 13.76 14.17
C ASP A 33 -15.30 12.75 15.33
N SER A 34 -14.97 11.49 15.07
CA SER A 34 -14.98 10.39 16.04
C SER A 34 -13.54 9.94 16.36
N PRO A 35 -13.29 9.07 17.36
CA PRO A 35 -11.94 8.65 17.72
C PRO A 35 -11.29 7.65 16.75
N TRP A 36 -11.68 7.68 15.47
CA TRP A 36 -11.12 6.82 14.44
C TRP A 36 -9.97 7.49 13.71
N THR A 37 -8.89 6.75 13.50
CA THR A 37 -7.85 7.12 12.53
C THR A 37 -8.35 6.80 11.12
N VAL A 38 -8.38 7.81 10.26
CA VAL A 38 -8.95 7.71 8.91
C VAL A 38 -7.88 7.80 7.83
N VAL A 39 -7.79 6.75 7.03
CA VAL A 39 -6.86 6.64 5.90
C VAL A 39 -7.64 6.48 4.60
N LEU A 40 -7.46 7.41 3.67
CA LEU A 40 -8.11 7.37 2.36
C LEU A 40 -7.10 7.30 1.22
N ASP A 41 -7.29 6.30 0.37
CA ASP A 41 -6.64 6.22 -0.94
C ASP A 41 -7.60 6.57 -2.07
N THR A 42 -8.89 6.26 -1.90
CA THR A 42 -9.95 6.53 -2.89
C THR A 42 -10.95 7.54 -2.36
N TRP A 43 -11.44 8.42 -3.24
CA TRP A 43 -12.11 9.65 -2.86
C TRP A 43 -13.50 9.78 -3.45
N PRO A 44 -14.49 10.27 -2.69
CA PRO A 44 -15.76 10.68 -3.27
C PRO A 44 -15.55 11.79 -4.32
N GLY A 45 -16.08 11.60 -5.52
CA GLY A 45 -16.04 12.60 -6.58
C GLY A 45 -14.74 12.66 -7.40
N GLU A 46 -13.85 11.66 -7.29
CA GLU A 46 -12.65 11.59 -8.14
C GLU A 46 -12.96 11.81 -9.63
N PRO A 47 -12.08 12.52 -10.35
CA PRO A 47 -10.83 13.15 -9.96
C PRO A 47 -10.98 14.57 -9.40
N SER A 48 -12.20 15.08 -9.23
CA SER A 48 -12.49 16.41 -8.71
C SER A 48 -12.63 16.37 -7.18
N LEU A 49 -11.51 16.35 -6.48
CA LEU A 49 -11.50 16.27 -5.03
C LEU A 49 -11.80 17.61 -4.36
N SER A 50 -12.53 17.56 -3.26
CA SER A 50 -12.56 18.69 -2.32
C SER A 50 -11.30 18.68 -1.46
N VAL A 51 -10.52 19.76 -1.55
CA VAL A 51 -9.28 19.92 -0.76
C VAL A 51 -9.56 19.87 0.75
N ASP A 52 -10.72 20.33 1.18
CA ASP A 52 -11.14 20.29 2.59
C ASP A 52 -11.19 18.85 3.13
N LEU A 53 -11.50 17.86 2.30
CA LEU A 53 -11.52 16.46 2.73
C LEU A 53 -10.15 15.91 3.07
N LEU A 54 -9.10 16.40 2.39
CA LEU A 54 -7.72 15.99 2.66
C LEU A 54 -7.27 16.38 4.06
N SER A 55 -7.70 17.57 4.52
CA SER A 55 -7.34 18.07 5.85
C SER A 55 -8.04 17.35 6.99
N LEU A 56 -9.14 16.66 6.70
CA LEU A 56 -9.90 15.90 7.69
C LEU A 56 -9.32 14.53 7.98
N CYS A 57 -8.58 13.95 7.04
CA CYS A 57 -8.06 12.59 7.15
C CYS A 57 -6.66 12.58 7.75
N ASP A 58 -6.34 11.56 8.55
CA ASP A 58 -5.02 11.39 9.16
C ASP A 58 -3.96 11.08 8.10
N TRP A 59 -4.29 10.19 7.16
CA TRP A 59 -3.44 9.83 6.04
C TRP A 59 -4.20 9.78 4.73
N VAL A 60 -3.54 10.24 3.66
CA VAL A 60 -4.14 10.32 2.34
C VAL A 60 -3.18 9.84 1.26
N SER A 61 -3.74 9.30 0.17
CA SER A 61 -2.97 8.97 -1.03
C SER A 61 -3.82 9.14 -2.31
N PRO A 62 -3.19 9.32 -3.47
CA PRO A 62 -3.89 9.67 -4.70
C PRO A 62 -4.36 8.44 -5.49
N HIS A 63 -5.13 7.55 -4.89
CA HIS A 63 -5.69 6.33 -5.51
C HIS A 63 -4.62 5.44 -6.15
N ILE A 64 -3.66 5.04 -5.34
CA ILE A 64 -2.49 4.24 -5.74
C ILE A 64 -2.41 2.86 -5.09
N ALA A 65 -3.31 2.55 -4.16
CA ALA A 65 -3.37 1.23 -3.53
C ALA A 65 -3.56 0.12 -4.58
N GLY A 66 -2.76 -0.94 -4.45
CA GLY A 66 -2.74 -2.02 -5.44
C GLY A 66 -1.95 -1.71 -6.72
N HIS A 67 -1.39 -0.51 -6.89
CA HIS A 67 -0.54 -0.16 -8.01
C HIS A 67 0.92 -0.55 -7.72
N SER A 68 1.20 -1.84 -7.62
CA SER A 68 2.57 -2.36 -7.60
C SER A 68 2.90 -3.03 -8.94
N ILE A 69 4.19 -3.19 -9.22
CA ILE A 69 4.65 -3.89 -10.43
C ILE A 69 4.04 -5.29 -10.46
N LYS A 70 4.20 -6.02 -9.36
CA LYS A 70 3.72 -7.41 -9.26
C LYS A 70 2.19 -7.53 -9.30
N ALA A 71 1.44 -6.59 -8.75
CA ALA A 71 -0.01 -6.61 -8.82
C ALA A 71 -0.51 -6.51 -10.28
N ARG A 72 0.16 -5.70 -11.10
CA ARG A 72 -0.17 -5.57 -12.53
C ARG A 72 0.18 -6.83 -13.31
N GLU A 73 1.32 -7.45 -13.02
CA GLU A 73 1.75 -8.72 -13.60
C GLU A 73 0.80 -9.84 -13.22
N ASN A 74 0.53 -10.02 -11.93
CA ASN A 74 -0.41 -11.02 -11.45
C ASN A 74 -1.81 -10.85 -12.09
N GLY A 75 -2.27 -9.61 -12.30
CA GLY A 75 -3.53 -9.36 -12.99
C GLY A 75 -3.53 -9.86 -14.43
N SER A 76 -2.43 -9.66 -15.15
CA SER A 76 -2.25 -10.16 -16.53
C SER A 76 -2.17 -11.68 -16.56
N ASP A 77 -1.42 -12.29 -15.64
CA ASP A 77 -1.28 -13.74 -15.54
C ASP A 77 -2.60 -14.42 -15.22
N LEU A 78 -3.35 -13.91 -14.25
CA LEU A 78 -4.69 -14.41 -13.91
C LEU A 78 -5.66 -14.34 -15.10
N LEU A 79 -5.59 -13.25 -15.87
CA LEU A 79 -6.41 -13.11 -17.09
C LEU A 79 -5.98 -14.12 -18.16
N ALA A 80 -4.67 -14.26 -18.39
CA ALA A 80 -4.13 -15.23 -19.34
C ALA A 80 -4.53 -16.67 -18.97
N GLU A 81 -4.41 -17.03 -17.69
CA GLU A 81 -4.86 -18.33 -17.19
C GLU A 81 -6.37 -18.55 -17.38
N ALA A 82 -7.18 -17.53 -17.11
CA ALA A 82 -8.63 -17.62 -17.28
C ALA A 82 -9.01 -17.84 -18.77
N VAL A 83 -8.37 -17.09 -19.68
CA VAL A 83 -8.58 -17.24 -21.13
C VAL A 83 -8.11 -18.59 -21.63
N ALA A 84 -6.95 -19.07 -21.18
CA ALA A 84 -6.43 -20.38 -21.57
C ALA A 84 -7.33 -21.52 -21.10
N ARG A 85 -7.81 -21.45 -19.86
CA ARG A 85 -8.75 -22.41 -19.31
C ARG A 85 -10.05 -22.45 -20.12
N TRP A 86 -10.54 -21.27 -20.51
CA TRP A 86 -11.72 -21.16 -21.37
C TRP A 86 -11.48 -21.74 -22.76
N ALA A 87 -10.28 -21.49 -23.34
CA ALA A 87 -9.90 -21.97 -24.67
C ALA A 87 -9.43 -23.41 -24.70
N GLY A 88 -9.23 -24.07 -23.55
CA GLY A 88 -8.73 -25.45 -23.45
C GLY A 88 -7.26 -25.61 -23.85
N VAL A 89 -6.44 -24.53 -23.65
CA VAL A 89 -5.01 -24.55 -23.92
C VAL A 89 -4.19 -24.37 -22.65
N GLU A 90 -2.96 -24.87 -22.63
CA GLU A 90 -2.05 -24.63 -21.50
C GLU A 90 -1.41 -23.23 -21.61
N VAL A 91 -1.34 -22.53 -20.48
CA VAL A 91 -0.52 -21.31 -20.35
C VAL A 91 0.89 -21.73 -19.98
N VAL A 92 1.85 -21.39 -20.82
CA VAL A 92 3.25 -21.39 -20.41
C VAL A 92 3.47 -20.11 -19.63
N SER A 93 3.46 -20.19 -18.29
CA SER A 93 3.74 -19.04 -17.41
C SER A 93 5.16 -18.56 -17.67
N SER A 94 5.30 -17.33 -18.12
CA SER A 94 6.60 -16.68 -18.25
C SER A 94 7.01 -16.16 -16.86
N THR A 95 7.49 -17.05 -16.01
CA THR A 95 7.87 -16.72 -14.63
C THR A 95 9.21 -15.98 -14.51
N GLU A 96 9.85 -15.63 -15.61
CA GLU A 96 11.07 -14.84 -15.60
C GLU A 96 10.81 -13.45 -16.17
N LEU A 97 10.52 -12.51 -15.28
CA LEU A 97 10.52 -11.11 -15.64
C LEU A 97 11.95 -10.68 -15.92
N VAL A 98 12.15 -10.26 -17.13
CA VAL A 98 13.37 -9.57 -17.54
C VAL A 98 13.07 -8.07 -17.65
N ASN A 99 13.99 -7.24 -17.18
CA ASN A 99 13.96 -5.81 -17.45
C ASN A 99 14.03 -5.56 -18.97
N GLN A 100 13.76 -4.34 -19.42
CA GLN A 100 13.85 -3.98 -20.84
C GLN A 100 15.24 -4.23 -21.46
N ASP A 101 16.26 -4.40 -20.63
CA ASP A 101 17.64 -4.76 -21.02
C ASP A 101 17.93 -6.27 -20.98
N GLY A 102 16.93 -7.11 -20.72
CA GLY A 102 17.07 -8.55 -20.64
C GLY A 102 17.64 -9.09 -19.33
N SER A 103 17.89 -8.24 -18.34
CA SER A 103 18.34 -8.69 -17.01
C SER A 103 17.18 -9.20 -16.17
N ALA A 104 17.38 -10.27 -15.40
CA ALA A 104 16.40 -10.75 -14.44
C ALA A 104 16.11 -9.68 -13.37
N VAL A 105 14.84 -9.46 -13.06
CA VAL A 105 14.46 -8.60 -11.92
C VAL A 105 14.87 -9.33 -10.64
N THR A 106 16.14 -9.15 -10.25
CA THR A 106 16.61 -9.65 -8.96
C THR A 106 16.07 -8.73 -7.87
N GLY A 107 15.28 -9.29 -6.96
CA GLY A 107 14.79 -8.55 -5.81
C GLY A 107 15.95 -7.88 -5.07
N GLN A 108 15.88 -6.56 -4.92
CA GLN A 108 16.91 -5.82 -4.19
C GLN A 108 16.93 -6.30 -2.74
N THR A 109 18.11 -6.75 -2.30
CA THR A 109 18.33 -7.03 -0.87
C THR A 109 18.32 -5.68 -0.15
N ARG A 110 17.34 -5.46 0.70
CA ARG A 110 17.29 -4.28 1.56
C ARG A 110 17.73 -4.67 2.96
N SER A 111 18.73 -3.97 3.46
CA SER A 111 19.13 -4.07 4.86
C SER A 111 18.25 -3.11 5.65
N VAL A 112 17.59 -3.63 6.66
CA VAL A 112 16.83 -2.83 7.63
C VAL A 112 17.56 -2.95 8.96
N GLU A 113 18.11 -1.85 9.44
CA GLU A 113 18.65 -1.79 10.79
C GLU A 113 17.49 -1.57 11.77
N CYS A 114 17.18 -2.58 12.54
CA CYS A 114 16.20 -2.49 13.60
C CYS A 114 16.92 -2.14 14.90
N GLY A 115 16.85 -0.85 15.28
CA GLY A 115 17.48 -0.35 16.51
C GLY A 115 16.71 -0.65 17.80
N VAL A 116 15.76 -1.59 17.75
CA VAL A 116 14.94 -1.96 18.91
C VAL A 116 15.56 -3.13 19.65
N ALA A 117 15.67 -3.02 20.97
CA ALA A 117 16.18 -4.09 21.82
C ALA A 117 15.35 -5.38 21.67
N ASP A 118 15.99 -6.52 21.86
CA ASP A 118 15.53 -7.89 21.61
C ASP A 118 14.16 -8.34 22.14
N SER A 119 13.43 -7.48 22.85
CA SER A 119 12.25 -7.89 23.61
C SER A 119 10.90 -7.79 22.83
N GLU A 120 10.85 -7.13 21.66
CA GLU A 120 9.57 -6.90 20.99
C GLU A 120 9.64 -7.11 19.47
N VAL A 121 9.44 -8.35 19.02
CA VAL A 121 9.30 -8.70 17.60
C VAL A 121 8.30 -7.81 16.88
N THR A 122 7.19 -7.46 17.55
CA THR A 122 6.16 -6.58 17.01
C THR A 122 6.68 -5.17 16.75
N ALA A 123 7.48 -4.60 17.65
CA ALA A 123 8.06 -3.27 17.47
C ALA A 123 9.10 -3.26 16.32
N CYS A 124 9.92 -4.29 16.21
CA CYS A 124 10.86 -4.45 15.10
C CYS A 124 10.14 -4.54 13.75
N MET A 125 9.07 -5.33 13.66
CA MET A 125 8.27 -5.44 12.45
C MET A 125 7.54 -4.14 12.13
N ALA A 126 7.01 -3.44 13.11
CA ALA A 126 6.38 -2.14 12.92
C ALA A 126 7.37 -1.11 12.39
N GLU A 127 8.60 -1.07 12.92
CA GLU A 127 9.65 -0.19 12.42
C GLU A 127 10.07 -0.53 10.99
N PHE A 128 10.21 -1.82 10.67
CA PHE A 128 10.45 -2.25 9.30
C PHE A 128 9.33 -1.77 8.35
N LEU A 129 8.08 -2.00 8.71
CA LEU A 129 6.92 -1.58 7.91
C LEU A 129 6.89 -0.06 7.75
N ARG A 130 7.20 0.68 8.81
CA ARG A 130 7.28 2.15 8.78
C ARG A 130 8.35 2.64 7.81
N GLN A 131 9.54 2.05 7.82
CA GLN A 131 10.65 2.41 6.91
C GLN A 131 10.35 2.05 5.45
N GLN A 132 9.58 1.00 5.20
CA GLN A 132 9.18 0.58 3.86
C GLN A 132 7.90 1.28 3.38
N SER A 133 7.18 1.96 4.26
CA SER A 133 5.92 2.62 3.89
C SER A 133 6.17 3.80 2.96
N ILE A 134 5.44 3.80 1.87
CA ILE A 134 5.40 4.91 0.91
C ILE A 134 4.36 5.97 1.30
N LEU A 135 3.46 5.63 2.21
CA LEU A 135 2.31 6.46 2.56
C LEU A 135 2.71 7.86 3.04
N PRO A 136 3.73 8.05 3.91
CA PRO A 136 4.12 9.40 4.32
C PRO A 136 4.59 10.29 3.16
N ARG A 137 5.27 9.71 2.17
CA ARG A 137 5.72 10.42 0.99
C ARG A 137 4.54 10.83 0.09
N GLU A 138 3.64 9.90 -0.16
CA GLU A 138 2.51 10.15 -1.06
C GLU A 138 1.45 11.05 -0.40
N ASP A 139 1.29 10.97 0.91
CA ASP A 139 0.49 11.92 1.70
C ASP A 139 1.03 13.34 1.56
N ALA A 140 2.33 13.52 1.80
CA ALA A 140 2.97 14.83 1.67
C ALA A 140 2.83 15.40 0.24
N ARG A 141 3.05 14.58 -0.78
CA ARG A 141 2.91 14.99 -2.19
C ARG A 141 1.48 15.43 -2.53
N LEU A 142 0.48 14.66 -2.11
CA LEU A 142 -0.91 15.00 -2.38
C LEU A 142 -1.31 16.30 -1.67
N ARG A 143 -0.91 16.48 -0.41
CA ARG A 143 -1.20 17.69 0.36
C ARG A 143 -0.46 18.92 -0.19
N GLU A 144 0.78 18.77 -0.65
CA GLU A 144 1.56 19.86 -1.29
C GLU A 144 0.87 20.35 -2.56
N VAL A 145 0.46 19.44 -3.45
CA VAL A 145 -0.27 19.81 -4.67
C VAL A 145 -1.62 20.42 -4.33
N ALA A 146 -2.32 19.89 -3.33
CA ALA A 146 -3.61 20.41 -2.91
C ALA A 146 -3.53 21.84 -2.35
N ALA A 147 -2.46 22.18 -1.66
CA ALA A 147 -2.22 23.55 -1.17
C ALA A 147 -2.08 24.59 -2.30
N GLY A 148 -1.63 24.17 -3.49
CA GLY A 148 -1.57 24.98 -4.70
C GLY A 148 -2.88 25.04 -5.50
N GLY A 149 -3.89 24.29 -5.11
CA GLY A 149 -5.16 24.12 -5.82
C GLY A 149 -5.17 22.84 -6.65
N LEU A 150 -5.76 21.77 -6.09
CA LEU A 150 -5.81 20.45 -6.73
C LEU A 150 -6.86 20.41 -7.85
N THR A 151 -6.40 20.34 -9.07
CA THR A 151 -7.24 20.11 -10.25
C THR A 151 -7.37 18.61 -10.57
N PRO A 152 -8.39 18.19 -11.34
CA PRO A 152 -8.50 16.81 -11.82
C PRO A 152 -7.25 16.33 -12.59
N LEU A 153 -6.61 17.25 -13.33
CA LEU A 153 -5.40 16.93 -14.10
C LEU A 153 -4.20 16.68 -13.19
N GLU A 154 -4.04 17.47 -12.14
CA GLU A 154 -2.97 17.30 -11.15
C GLU A 154 -3.16 16.02 -10.34
N PHE A 155 -4.38 15.70 -9.94
CA PHE A 155 -4.68 14.43 -9.29
C PHE A 155 -4.32 13.23 -10.18
N ASP A 156 -4.70 13.28 -11.46
CA ASP A 156 -4.36 12.23 -12.43
C ASP A 156 -2.84 12.17 -12.69
N HIS A 157 -2.15 13.31 -12.66
CA HIS A 157 -0.69 13.36 -12.76
C HIS A 157 0.00 12.71 -11.56
N LEU A 158 -0.47 12.96 -10.33
CA LEU A 158 0.04 12.31 -9.12
C LEU A 158 -0.05 10.78 -9.23
N ARG A 159 -1.19 10.27 -9.69
CA ARG A 159 -1.41 8.83 -9.91
C ARG A 159 -0.49 8.25 -10.98
N LYS A 160 -0.30 8.95 -12.11
CA LYS A 160 0.54 8.51 -13.23
C LYS A 160 2.03 8.58 -12.92
N SER A 161 2.45 9.57 -12.15
CA SER A 161 3.85 9.77 -11.75
C SER A 161 4.25 8.99 -10.50
N TYR A 162 3.35 8.18 -9.95
CA TYR A 162 3.61 7.35 -8.80
C TYR A 162 4.71 6.32 -9.09
N GLN A 163 5.73 6.34 -8.25
CA GLN A 163 6.81 5.36 -8.33
C GLN A 163 6.37 4.08 -7.63
N GLN A 164 6.03 3.07 -8.43
CA GLN A 164 5.54 1.80 -7.93
C GLN A 164 6.63 1.10 -7.10
N PRO A 165 6.36 0.75 -5.84
CA PRO A 165 7.30 -0.01 -5.03
C PRO A 165 7.35 -1.46 -5.52
N ALA A 166 8.48 -2.10 -5.27
CA ALA A 166 8.53 -3.56 -5.34
C ALA A 166 7.72 -4.16 -4.17
N GLU A 167 7.05 -5.26 -4.44
CA GLU A 167 6.35 -6.01 -3.41
C GLU A 167 7.34 -6.51 -2.34
N TRP A 168 6.88 -6.61 -1.09
CA TRP A 168 7.68 -7.18 -0.01
C TRP A 168 7.85 -8.68 -0.14
N THR A 169 6.83 -9.34 -0.69
CA THR A 169 6.83 -10.80 -0.88
C THR A 169 8.01 -11.25 -1.72
N GLY A 170 8.82 -12.12 -1.15
CA GLY A 170 10.01 -12.66 -1.80
C GLY A 170 11.25 -11.75 -1.75
N GLN A 171 11.16 -10.53 -1.23
CA GLN A 171 12.34 -9.71 -0.98
C GLN A 171 13.21 -10.32 0.12
N ARG A 172 14.51 -10.21 -0.05
CA ARG A 172 15.48 -10.59 1.00
C ARG A 172 15.64 -9.42 1.96
N VAL A 173 15.47 -9.70 3.24
CA VAL A 173 15.77 -8.75 4.31
C VAL A 173 16.85 -9.34 5.21
N THR A 174 17.81 -8.50 5.59
CA THR A 174 18.73 -8.81 6.67
C THR A 174 18.14 -8.15 7.92
N ILE A 175 17.63 -8.98 8.82
CA ILE A 175 17.17 -8.53 10.13
C ILE A 175 18.23 -9.03 11.10
N PRO A 176 18.78 -8.22 11.99
CA PRO A 176 19.64 -8.70 13.07
C PRO A 176 18.79 -9.64 13.94
N VAL A 177 18.95 -10.93 13.73
CA VAL A 177 18.09 -11.96 14.31
C VAL A 177 18.85 -12.61 15.44
N SER A 178 18.56 -12.18 16.65
CA SER A 178 19.06 -12.87 17.85
C SER A 178 18.17 -14.06 18.26
N ASP A 179 16.94 -14.13 17.73
CA ASP A 179 16.02 -15.22 18.04
C ASP A 179 15.15 -15.68 16.86
N GLY A 180 14.53 -16.86 17.01
CA GLY A 180 13.64 -17.44 16.00
C GLY A 180 12.31 -16.69 15.82
N GLY A 181 11.93 -15.80 16.74
CA GLY A 181 10.67 -15.07 16.70
C GLY A 181 10.64 -14.01 15.59
N HIS A 182 11.72 -13.26 15.44
CA HIS A 182 11.85 -12.27 14.36
C HIS A 182 11.86 -12.92 12.99
N ARG A 183 12.55 -14.05 12.85
CA ARG A 183 12.56 -14.84 11.62
C ARG A 183 11.16 -15.29 11.25
N ALA A 184 10.43 -15.90 12.18
CA ALA A 184 9.07 -16.37 11.95
C ALA A 184 8.11 -15.23 11.60
N ALA A 185 8.27 -14.04 12.20
CA ALA A 185 7.46 -12.87 11.89
C ALA A 185 7.73 -12.36 10.46
N ALA A 186 9.00 -12.27 10.05
CA ALA A 186 9.38 -11.88 8.70
C ALA A 186 8.87 -12.86 7.63
N GLU A 187 8.98 -14.16 7.88
CA GLU A 187 8.49 -15.19 6.99
C GLU A 187 6.96 -15.15 6.82
N ARG A 188 6.20 -14.81 7.88
CA ARG A 188 4.75 -14.59 7.80
C ARG A 188 4.38 -13.40 6.90
N LEU A 189 5.25 -12.41 6.79
CA LEU A 189 5.10 -11.29 5.85
C LEU A 189 5.56 -11.64 4.43
N GLY A 190 5.97 -12.88 4.18
CA GLY A 190 6.46 -13.34 2.88
C GLY A 190 7.89 -12.89 2.56
N LEU A 191 8.65 -12.42 3.55
CA LEU A 191 10.04 -12.00 3.40
C LEU A 191 10.98 -13.18 3.48
N LYS A 192 12.10 -13.11 2.76
CA LYS A 192 13.20 -14.08 2.86
C LYS A 192 14.26 -13.52 3.78
N VAL A 193 14.47 -14.14 4.92
CA VAL A 193 15.49 -13.73 5.89
C VAL A 193 16.84 -14.30 5.46
N ALA A 194 17.81 -13.42 5.20
CA ALA A 194 19.18 -13.84 4.93
C ALA A 194 19.81 -14.43 6.21
N SER A 195 20.47 -15.57 6.09
CA SER A 195 21.42 -16.03 7.12
C SER A 195 22.69 -15.21 7.00
N GLU A 196 23.22 -14.73 8.13
CA GLU A 196 24.56 -14.15 8.18
C GLU A 196 25.60 -15.10 7.59
#